data_715dea74fbbd330a2bf73e6670856145
#
_entry.id   715dea74fbbd330a2bf73e6670856145
#
_cell.length_a   1.000
_cell.length_b   1.000
_cell.length_c   1.000
_cell.angle_alpha   90.00
_cell.angle_beta   90.00
_cell.angle_gamma   90.00
#
_symmetry.space_group_name_H-M   'P 1'
#
loop_
_entity.id
_entity.type
_entity.pdbx_description
1 polymer ?
#
loop_
_entity_poly.entity_id
_entity_poly.type
_entity_poly.pdbx_seq_one_letter_code
_entity_poly.pdbx_strand_id
1 'polypeptide(L)'
;MPVSYGPSDIVNPRGTPFVGPVPESFGLTKALLFDFDWVIAESKNPNYNKKDYEDPTPLTALKDCFRTLRAYEIRLSLTSNRKNSEIVPVLHQLNLAEDFDNIRCFEDVKEIKPSPEMHQLSMDMLGVKPWRAVAFETTLEGVQAAKAAGIFCVGMPPHVDGQADMKLASFLDNPLIHILEKIDQAKRAGLSL
;
A
#
# COMPACT_ATOMS: atom_id res chain seq x y z
N MET A 1 -9.97 19.53 -11.96
CA MET A 1 -11.22 18.87 -11.52
C MET A 1 -10.88 17.42 -11.22
N PRO A 2 -11.26 16.85 -10.09
CA PRO A 2 -11.04 15.43 -9.85
C PRO A 2 -11.83 14.63 -10.90
N VAL A 3 -11.15 13.69 -11.56
CA VAL A 3 -11.79 12.77 -12.51
C VAL A 3 -12.65 11.81 -11.70
N SER A 4 -13.95 11.84 -11.90
CA SER A 4 -14.87 10.86 -11.29
C SER A 4 -14.81 9.58 -12.12
N TYR A 5 -14.26 8.51 -11.56
CA TYR A 5 -14.29 7.18 -12.17
C TYR A 5 -15.64 6.51 -11.85
N GLY A 6 -16.34 6.04 -12.88
CA GLY A 6 -17.55 5.24 -12.71
C GLY A 6 -17.22 3.77 -12.40
N PRO A 7 -18.21 2.97 -11.92
CA PRO A 7 -18.00 1.55 -11.64
C PRO A 7 -17.47 0.73 -12.82
N SER A 8 -17.73 1.18 -14.05
CA SER A 8 -17.24 0.55 -15.29
C SER A 8 -15.76 0.78 -15.57
N ASP A 9 -15.12 1.73 -14.85
CA ASP A 9 -13.72 2.08 -15.05
C ASP A 9 -12.79 1.26 -14.14
N ILE A 10 -13.36 0.43 -13.27
CA ILE A 10 -12.64 -0.44 -12.35
C ILE A 10 -12.36 -1.76 -13.05
N VAL A 11 -11.10 -2.01 -13.32
CA VAL A 11 -10.64 -3.26 -13.94
C VAL A 11 -9.81 -4.07 -12.93
N ASN A 12 -9.92 -5.40 -13.01
CA ASN A 12 -9.02 -6.27 -12.25
C ASN A 12 -7.63 -6.28 -12.90
N PRO A 13 -6.58 -6.84 -12.27
CA PRO A 13 -5.23 -6.91 -12.81
C PRO A 13 -5.11 -7.62 -14.18
N ARG A 14 -6.16 -8.30 -14.61
CA ARG A 14 -6.25 -8.94 -15.94
C ARG A 14 -6.99 -8.09 -16.97
N GLY A 15 -7.29 -6.81 -16.65
CA GLY A 15 -7.94 -5.88 -17.58
C GLY A 15 -9.45 -6.09 -17.77
N THR A 16 -10.09 -6.93 -16.96
CA THR A 16 -11.55 -7.10 -17.02
C THR A 16 -12.25 -6.15 -16.05
N PRO A 17 -13.37 -5.50 -16.45
CA PRO A 17 -14.13 -4.66 -15.55
C PRO A 17 -14.59 -5.45 -14.32
N PHE A 18 -14.48 -4.83 -13.15
CA PHE A 18 -15.09 -5.41 -11.94
C PHE A 18 -16.61 -5.24 -12.04
N VAL A 19 -17.32 -6.34 -12.26
CA VAL A 19 -18.79 -6.37 -12.33
C VAL A 19 -19.32 -7.03 -11.06
N GLY A 20 -19.58 -6.21 -10.03
CA GLY A 20 -20.21 -6.70 -8.81
C GLY A 20 -20.52 -5.56 -7.83
N PRO A 21 -21.53 -5.72 -6.97
CA PRO A 21 -21.76 -4.76 -5.90
C PRO A 21 -20.56 -4.75 -4.96
N VAL A 22 -20.19 -3.56 -4.46
CA VAL A 22 -19.20 -3.41 -3.40
C VAL A 22 -19.70 -4.20 -2.18
N PRO A 23 -18.97 -5.21 -1.70
CA PRO A 23 -19.44 -5.97 -0.55
C PRO A 23 -19.65 -5.06 0.67
N GLU A 24 -20.72 -5.27 1.44
CA GLU A 24 -20.98 -4.50 2.67
C GLU A 24 -19.83 -4.61 3.71
N SER A 25 -19.03 -5.69 3.61
CA SER A 25 -17.82 -5.89 4.40
C SER A 25 -16.71 -4.89 4.07
N PHE A 26 -16.77 -4.25 2.90
CA PHE A 26 -15.73 -3.41 2.32
C PHE A 26 -15.80 -1.96 2.84
N GLY A 27 -15.79 -1.72 4.10
CA GLY A 27 -15.94 -0.35 4.61
C GLY A 27 -15.07 0.00 5.81
N LEU A 28 -14.36 -0.98 6.33
CA LEU A 28 -13.55 -0.76 7.52
C LEU A 28 -12.23 -0.07 7.17
N THR A 29 -11.51 -0.56 6.17
CA THR A 29 -10.25 0.01 5.71
C THR A 29 -10.50 1.24 4.85
N LYS A 30 -9.85 2.36 5.17
CA LYS A 30 -9.92 3.65 4.48
C LYS A 30 -8.57 4.19 4.03
N ALA A 31 -7.48 3.61 4.50
CA ALA A 31 -6.13 3.97 4.08
C ALA A 31 -5.21 2.77 4.01
N LEU A 32 -4.33 2.77 3.00
CA LEU A 32 -3.23 1.83 2.87
C LEU A 32 -1.91 2.61 2.91
N LEU A 33 -1.01 2.16 3.75
CA LEU A 33 0.33 2.70 3.89
C LEU A 33 1.31 1.67 3.35
N PHE A 34 2.03 2.04 2.30
CA PHE A 34 2.96 1.15 1.61
C PHE A 34 4.40 1.50 1.94
N ASP A 35 5.20 0.50 2.27
CA ASP A 35 6.64 0.64 2.29
C ASP A 35 7.17 0.83 0.87
N PHE A 36 8.12 1.75 0.68
CA PHE A 36 8.70 2.06 -0.63
C PHE A 36 9.34 0.84 -1.29
N ASP A 37 10.10 0.06 -0.52
CA ASP A 37 10.80 -1.12 -1.07
C ASP A 37 9.79 -2.18 -1.56
N TRP A 38 8.60 -2.27 -0.94
CA TRP A 38 7.51 -3.08 -1.46
C TRP A 38 7.01 -2.60 -2.82
N VAL A 39 6.77 -1.29 -2.97
CA VAL A 39 6.30 -0.70 -4.24
C VAL A 39 7.27 -1.02 -5.37
N ILE A 40 8.57 -0.97 -5.09
CA ILE A 40 9.62 -1.32 -6.06
C ILE A 40 9.61 -2.81 -6.38
N ALA A 41 9.47 -3.67 -5.38
CA ALA A 41 9.41 -5.12 -5.58
C ALA A 41 8.18 -5.53 -6.42
N GLU A 42 7.00 -4.97 -6.13
CA GLU A 42 5.78 -5.23 -6.90
C GLU A 42 5.84 -4.65 -8.32
N SER A 43 6.61 -3.59 -8.55
CA SER A 43 6.86 -3.09 -9.90
C SER A 43 7.81 -4.01 -10.72
N LYS A 44 8.24 -5.14 -10.11
CA LYS A 44 9.22 -6.10 -10.66
C LYS A 44 10.53 -5.47 -11.16
N ASN A 45 10.92 -4.36 -10.56
CA ASN A 45 12.24 -3.77 -10.77
C ASN A 45 13.15 -4.02 -9.55
N PRO A 46 13.64 -5.26 -9.31
CA PRO A 46 14.45 -5.60 -8.14
C PRO A 46 15.81 -4.92 -8.12
N ASN A 47 16.29 -4.44 -9.27
CA ASN A 47 17.65 -3.91 -9.40
C ASN A 47 17.70 -2.44 -9.78
N TYR A 48 16.56 -1.78 -9.93
CA TYR A 48 16.59 -0.37 -10.30
C TYR A 48 17.40 -0.05 -11.56
N ASN A 49 17.57 -1.03 -12.44
CA ASN A 49 18.36 -0.89 -13.65
C ASN A 49 17.50 -0.37 -14.79
N LYS A 50 17.95 0.69 -15.42
CA LYS A 50 17.33 1.40 -16.55
C LYS A 50 16.95 0.48 -17.73
N LYS A 51 17.42 -0.77 -17.75
CA LYS A 51 17.18 -1.76 -18.82
C LYS A 51 15.94 -2.62 -18.62
N ASP A 52 15.36 -2.67 -17.40
CA ASP A 52 14.25 -3.58 -17.06
C ASP A 52 12.88 -2.95 -17.34
N TYR A 53 12.85 -1.77 -17.96
CA TYR A 53 11.61 -1.07 -18.38
C TYR A 53 10.95 -1.66 -19.63
N GLU A 54 11.49 -2.74 -20.18
CA GLU A 54 10.98 -3.31 -21.44
C GLU A 54 9.69 -4.13 -21.27
N ASP A 55 9.34 -4.52 -20.01
CA ASP A 55 8.04 -5.15 -19.70
C ASP A 55 7.18 -4.25 -18.79
N PRO A 56 6.28 -3.45 -19.36
CA PRO A 56 5.42 -2.55 -18.57
C PRO A 56 4.29 -3.25 -17.81
N THR A 57 4.10 -4.56 -18.02
CA THR A 57 2.92 -5.29 -17.50
C THR A 57 2.80 -5.22 -15.98
N PRO A 58 3.85 -5.45 -15.17
CA PRO A 58 3.73 -5.40 -13.72
C PRO A 58 3.39 -4.01 -13.19
N LEU A 59 4.00 -2.97 -13.78
CA LEU A 59 3.72 -1.59 -13.39
C LEU A 59 2.28 -1.17 -13.75
N THR A 60 1.79 -1.62 -14.90
CA THR A 60 0.39 -1.42 -15.30
C THR A 60 -0.56 -2.04 -14.28
N ALA A 61 -0.30 -3.29 -13.86
CA ALA A 61 -1.11 -3.97 -12.86
C ALA A 61 -1.12 -3.24 -11.50
N LEU A 62 0.03 -2.72 -11.06
CA LEU A 62 0.12 -1.94 -9.83
C LEU A 62 -0.69 -0.63 -9.93
N LYS A 63 -0.58 0.07 -11.05
CA LYS A 63 -1.38 1.29 -11.32
C LYS A 63 -2.87 1.02 -11.34
N ASP A 64 -3.29 -0.09 -11.94
CA ASP A 64 -4.69 -0.50 -11.97
C ASP A 64 -5.20 -0.85 -10.56
N CYS A 65 -4.35 -1.45 -9.72
CA CYS A 65 -4.63 -1.63 -8.30
C CYS A 65 -4.84 -0.29 -7.59
N PHE A 66 -3.95 0.68 -7.76
CA PHE A 66 -4.07 1.99 -7.13
C PHE A 66 -5.32 2.75 -7.62
N ARG A 67 -5.61 2.69 -8.92
CA ARG A 67 -6.84 3.26 -9.49
C ARG A 67 -8.09 2.62 -8.87
N THR A 68 -8.09 1.31 -8.72
CA THR A 68 -9.19 0.58 -8.09
C THR A 68 -9.38 1.01 -6.62
N LEU A 69 -8.30 1.11 -5.84
CA LEU A 69 -8.34 1.58 -4.45
C LEU A 69 -8.96 2.98 -4.35
N ARG A 70 -8.54 3.89 -5.21
CA ARG A 70 -9.08 5.26 -5.24
C ARG A 70 -10.57 5.30 -5.60
N ALA A 71 -11.02 4.45 -6.52
CA ALA A 71 -12.44 4.32 -6.84
C ALA A 71 -13.29 3.86 -5.65
N TYR A 72 -12.68 3.15 -4.69
CA TYR A 72 -13.29 2.79 -3.40
C TYR A 72 -13.03 3.81 -2.29
N GLU A 73 -12.55 5.00 -2.64
CA GLU A 73 -12.23 6.07 -1.68
C GLU A 73 -11.20 5.66 -0.63
N ILE A 74 -10.30 4.73 -0.98
CA ILE A 74 -9.19 4.33 -0.14
C ILE A 74 -8.01 5.26 -0.41
N ARG A 75 -7.49 5.87 0.65
CA ARG A 75 -6.35 6.78 0.61
C ARG A 75 -5.05 5.99 0.60
N LEU A 76 -4.06 6.50 -0.13
CA LEU A 76 -2.77 5.86 -0.28
C LEU A 76 -1.66 6.73 0.30
N SER A 77 -0.81 6.13 1.11
CA SER A 77 0.40 6.75 1.63
C SER A 77 1.61 5.87 1.34
N LEU A 78 2.75 6.50 1.10
CA LEU A 78 4.03 5.82 1.00
C LEU A 78 4.90 6.22 2.19
N THR A 79 5.60 5.24 2.78
CA THR A 79 6.49 5.45 3.93
C THR A 79 7.84 4.80 3.68
N SER A 80 8.95 5.48 4.03
CA SER A 80 10.29 4.92 3.87
C SER A 80 11.32 5.55 4.79
N ASN A 81 12.26 4.73 5.28
CA ASN A 81 13.44 5.22 5.99
C ASN A 81 14.49 5.88 5.05
N ARG A 82 14.26 5.83 3.74
CA ARG A 82 15.12 6.46 2.74
C ARG A 82 14.87 7.97 2.68
N LYS A 83 15.83 8.68 2.10
CA LYS A 83 15.72 10.13 1.88
C LYS A 83 14.78 10.44 0.72
N ASN A 84 14.16 11.61 0.79
CA ASN A 84 13.29 12.13 -0.26
C ASN A 84 14.00 12.17 -1.63
N SER A 85 15.29 12.55 -1.62
CA SER A 85 16.12 12.58 -2.84
C SER A 85 16.35 11.20 -3.49
N GLU A 86 16.15 10.12 -2.75
CA GLU A 86 16.26 8.75 -3.27
C GLU A 86 14.92 8.22 -3.79
N ILE A 87 13.79 8.65 -3.20
CA ILE A 87 12.45 8.12 -3.46
C ILE A 87 11.75 8.86 -4.59
N VAL A 88 11.71 10.19 -4.50
CA VAL A 88 10.88 11.01 -5.41
C VAL A 88 11.28 10.87 -6.87
N PRO A 89 12.58 10.89 -7.23
CA PRO A 89 12.98 10.68 -8.63
C PRO A 89 12.50 9.35 -9.19
N VAL A 90 12.48 8.33 -8.36
CA VAL A 90 12.03 6.97 -8.72
C VAL A 90 10.55 6.94 -8.96
N LEU A 91 9.76 7.47 -8.04
CA LEU A 91 8.31 7.52 -8.19
C LEU A 91 7.92 8.32 -9.44
N HIS A 92 8.62 9.42 -9.74
CA HIS A 92 8.39 10.17 -10.97
C HIS A 92 8.75 9.35 -12.21
N GLN A 93 9.87 8.63 -12.20
CA GLN A 93 10.28 7.77 -13.31
C GLN A 93 9.26 6.64 -13.56
N LEU A 94 8.67 6.09 -12.49
CA LEU A 94 7.62 5.08 -12.57
C LEU A 94 6.23 5.69 -12.84
N ASN A 95 6.10 7.02 -12.87
CA ASN A 95 4.82 7.73 -12.90
C ASN A 95 3.86 7.29 -11.76
N LEU A 96 4.39 7.06 -10.57
CA LEU A 96 3.64 6.65 -9.37
C LEU A 96 3.50 7.77 -8.32
N ALA A 97 4.21 8.88 -8.47
CA ALA A 97 4.23 9.95 -7.47
C ALA A 97 2.82 10.51 -7.18
N GLU A 98 2.02 10.67 -8.22
CA GLU A 98 0.65 11.20 -8.13
C GLU A 98 -0.38 10.16 -7.64
N ASP A 99 0.03 8.89 -7.49
CA ASP A 99 -0.85 7.84 -6.98
C ASP A 99 -0.96 7.89 -5.47
N PHE A 100 -0.05 8.56 -4.76
CA PHE A 100 -0.04 8.67 -3.31
C PHE A 100 -0.61 10.00 -2.84
N ASP A 101 -1.52 9.98 -1.85
CA ASP A 101 -2.05 11.18 -1.20
C ASP A 101 -0.99 11.85 -0.32
N ASN A 102 -0.04 11.10 0.22
CA ASN A 102 1.18 11.62 0.84
C ASN A 102 2.33 10.62 0.77
N ILE A 103 3.55 11.16 0.84
CA ILE A 103 4.80 10.42 0.89
C ILE A 103 5.54 10.89 2.15
N ARG A 104 6.02 9.96 2.98
CA ARG A 104 6.79 10.24 4.19
C ARG A 104 8.14 9.56 4.13
N CYS A 105 9.18 10.35 4.34
CA CYS A 105 10.57 9.97 4.18
C CYS A 105 11.37 10.24 5.46
N PHE A 106 12.65 9.93 5.42
CA PHE A 106 13.59 10.16 6.51
C PHE A 106 13.52 11.61 7.07
N GLU A 107 13.40 12.60 6.20
CA GLU A 107 13.43 14.02 6.60
C GLU A 107 12.14 14.51 7.26
N ASP A 108 11.04 13.75 7.17
CA ASP A 108 9.73 14.15 7.70
C ASP A 108 9.57 13.85 9.19
N VAL A 109 10.45 13.03 9.78
CA VAL A 109 10.33 12.50 11.14
C VAL A 109 11.58 12.76 11.96
N LYS A 110 11.42 12.77 13.29
CA LYS A 110 12.55 12.82 14.22
C LYS A 110 13.20 11.45 14.37
N GLU A 111 12.38 10.42 14.39
CA GLU A 111 12.79 9.02 14.52
C GLU A 111 12.20 8.18 13.40
N ILE A 112 13.08 7.50 12.67
CA ILE A 112 12.68 6.57 11.59
C ILE A 112 12.11 5.26 12.15
N LYS A 113 11.55 4.40 11.28
CA LYS A 113 11.14 3.04 11.68
C LYS A 113 12.33 2.34 12.39
N PRO A 114 12.11 1.70 13.55
CA PRO A 114 10.84 1.17 14.07
C PRO A 114 9.98 2.15 14.88
N SER A 115 10.33 3.46 14.97
CA SER A 115 9.43 4.44 15.58
C SER A 115 8.09 4.49 14.82
N PRO A 116 6.95 4.62 15.51
CA PRO A 116 5.64 4.75 14.88
C PRO A 116 5.40 6.10 14.21
N GLU A 117 6.29 7.09 14.39
CA GLU A 117 6.09 8.50 14.03
C GLU A 117 5.69 8.67 12.57
N MET A 118 6.37 7.99 11.66
CA MET A 118 6.11 8.10 10.22
C MET A 118 4.71 7.62 9.84
N HIS A 119 4.25 6.51 10.44
CA HIS A 119 2.90 5.99 10.22
C HIS A 119 1.84 6.89 10.84
N GLN A 120 2.10 7.44 12.03
CA GLN A 120 1.21 8.38 12.71
C GLN A 120 1.03 9.65 11.88
N LEU A 121 2.12 10.26 11.41
CA LEU A 121 2.08 11.42 10.53
C LEU A 121 1.30 11.14 9.23
N SER A 122 1.52 9.96 8.63
CA SER A 122 0.77 9.56 7.43
C SER A 122 -0.74 9.50 7.70
N MET A 123 -1.15 8.86 8.80
CA MET A 123 -2.57 8.77 9.17
C MET A 123 -3.18 10.12 9.49
N ASP A 124 -2.46 10.99 10.20
CA ASP A 124 -2.92 12.35 10.51
C ASP A 124 -3.17 13.16 9.24
N MET A 125 -2.26 13.09 8.28
CA MET A 125 -2.42 13.74 6.97
C MET A 125 -3.60 13.20 6.17
N LEU A 126 -3.86 11.90 6.25
CA LEU A 126 -4.99 11.26 5.58
C LEU A 126 -6.32 11.45 6.34
N GLY A 127 -6.29 11.91 7.58
CA GLY A 127 -7.48 12.07 8.43
C GLY A 127 -8.10 10.72 8.82
N VAL A 128 -7.29 9.66 8.94
CA VAL A 128 -7.78 8.31 9.26
C VAL A 128 -7.28 7.83 10.62
N LYS A 129 -8.11 7.03 11.28
CA LYS A 129 -7.75 6.40 12.56
C LYS A 129 -6.97 5.10 12.32
N PRO A 130 -6.09 4.68 13.26
CA PRO A 130 -5.27 3.47 13.11
C PRO A 130 -6.06 2.22 12.73
N TRP A 131 -7.20 1.99 13.36
CA TRP A 131 -8.05 0.82 13.09
C TRP A 131 -8.70 0.84 11.68
N ARG A 132 -8.64 1.96 10.97
CA ARG A 132 -9.08 2.10 9.56
C ARG A 132 -7.92 2.10 8.56
N ALA A 133 -6.69 1.97 9.03
CA ALA A 133 -5.49 1.88 8.20
C ALA A 133 -4.98 0.43 8.13
N VAL A 134 -4.23 0.15 7.08
CA VAL A 134 -3.46 -1.08 6.89
C VAL A 134 -2.07 -0.69 6.38
N ALA A 135 -1.03 -1.23 6.99
CA ALA A 135 0.34 -1.06 6.52
C ALA A 135 0.83 -2.32 5.79
N PHE A 136 1.55 -2.13 4.70
CA PHE A 136 2.24 -3.18 3.95
C PHE A 136 3.74 -2.94 4.10
N GLU A 137 4.42 -3.83 4.83
CA GLU A 137 5.81 -3.64 5.24
C GLU A 137 6.69 -4.83 4.85
N THR A 138 7.93 -4.54 4.46
CA THR A 138 8.89 -5.54 4.00
C THR A 138 10.01 -5.82 4.99
N THR A 139 10.11 -5.01 6.06
CA THR A 139 11.17 -5.10 7.08
C THR A 139 10.58 -5.32 8.47
N LEU A 140 11.37 -5.88 9.37
CA LEU A 140 10.98 -6.05 10.77
C LEU A 140 10.72 -4.69 11.44
N GLU A 141 11.57 -3.71 11.18
CA GLU A 141 11.43 -2.35 11.70
C GLU A 141 10.12 -1.70 11.22
N GLY A 142 9.76 -1.91 9.95
CA GLY A 142 8.49 -1.44 9.40
C GLY A 142 7.29 -2.07 10.08
N VAL A 143 7.32 -3.39 10.28
CA VAL A 143 6.26 -4.10 11.01
C VAL A 143 6.14 -3.60 12.44
N GLN A 144 7.26 -3.44 13.16
CA GLN A 144 7.28 -2.91 14.52
C GLN A 144 6.70 -1.49 14.58
N ALA A 145 7.07 -0.63 13.64
CA ALA A 145 6.55 0.74 13.54
C ALA A 145 5.03 0.75 13.32
N ALA A 146 4.52 -0.06 12.39
CA ALA A 146 3.09 -0.18 12.12
C ALA A 146 2.32 -0.70 13.35
N LYS A 147 2.82 -1.73 14.02
CA LYS A 147 2.24 -2.28 15.25
C LYS A 147 2.24 -1.25 16.38
N ALA A 148 3.34 -0.52 16.58
CA ALA A 148 3.44 0.54 17.58
C ALA A 148 2.49 1.71 17.28
N ALA A 149 2.19 1.97 16.00
CA ALA A 149 1.18 2.94 15.57
C ALA A 149 -0.27 2.43 15.71
N GLY A 150 -0.48 1.17 16.11
CA GLY A 150 -1.80 0.56 16.24
C GLY A 150 -2.46 0.20 14.91
N ILE A 151 -1.67 0.04 13.84
CA ILE A 151 -2.14 -0.27 12.50
C ILE A 151 -2.09 -1.78 12.27
N PHE A 152 -3.10 -2.33 11.60
CA PHE A 152 -3.07 -3.71 11.09
C PHE A 152 -1.96 -3.82 10.04
N CYS A 153 -1.02 -4.74 10.24
CA CYS A 153 0.17 -4.86 9.42
C CYS A 153 0.16 -6.14 8.58
N VAL A 154 0.30 -5.98 7.28
CA VAL A 154 0.54 -7.06 6.33
C VAL A 154 2.04 -7.11 6.03
N GLY A 155 2.66 -8.22 6.38
CA GLY A 155 4.05 -8.48 6.08
C GLY A 155 4.24 -9.03 4.67
N MET A 156 5.20 -8.45 3.95
CA MET A 156 5.55 -8.78 2.57
C MET A 156 6.97 -9.38 2.52
N PRO A 157 7.27 -10.32 1.58
CA PRO A 157 8.63 -10.82 1.41
C PRO A 157 9.65 -9.69 1.14
N PRO A 158 10.95 -9.93 1.43
CA PRO A 158 11.56 -11.20 1.84
C PRO A 158 11.73 -11.38 3.36
N HIS A 159 11.46 -10.40 4.24
CA HIS A 159 12.00 -10.36 5.61
C HIS A 159 10.97 -10.31 6.74
N VAL A 160 9.77 -10.80 6.55
CA VAL A 160 8.74 -10.70 7.59
C VAL A 160 8.57 -11.99 8.37
N ASP A 161 9.25 -12.10 9.51
CA ASP A 161 9.10 -13.19 10.45
C ASP A 161 8.12 -12.82 11.59
N GLY A 162 6.96 -13.48 11.57
CA GLY A 162 6.15 -13.75 12.77
C GLY A 162 5.40 -12.61 13.45
N GLN A 163 5.73 -11.33 13.24
CA GLN A 163 5.15 -10.20 13.97
C GLN A 163 4.01 -9.47 13.25
N ALA A 164 3.87 -9.63 11.94
CA ALA A 164 2.77 -9.05 11.18
C ALA A 164 1.44 -9.76 11.48
N ASP A 165 0.34 -9.04 11.39
CA ASP A 165 -1.00 -9.61 11.61
C ASP A 165 -1.42 -10.55 10.48
N MET A 166 -0.90 -10.34 9.28
CA MET A 166 -1.12 -11.16 8.09
C MET A 166 0.16 -11.20 7.25
N LYS A 167 0.35 -12.28 6.49
CA LYS A 167 1.42 -12.37 5.48
C LYS A 167 0.81 -12.49 4.10
N LEU A 168 1.41 -11.83 3.13
CA LEU A 168 1.01 -11.86 1.74
C LEU A 168 2.24 -12.00 0.85
N ALA A 169 2.22 -12.92 -0.12
CA ALA A 169 3.34 -13.14 -1.03
C ALA A 169 3.43 -12.04 -2.10
N SER A 170 2.31 -11.65 -2.68
CA SER A 170 2.19 -10.56 -3.63
C SER A 170 0.78 -9.98 -3.58
N PHE A 171 0.69 -8.69 -3.83
CA PHE A 171 -0.58 -7.97 -3.91
C PHE A 171 -1.26 -8.19 -5.29
N LEU A 172 -0.47 -8.52 -6.30
CA LEU A 172 -0.92 -8.68 -7.68
C LEU A 172 -1.42 -10.10 -8.01
N ASP A 173 -1.07 -11.08 -7.18
CA ASP A 173 -1.44 -12.50 -7.42
C ASP A 173 -2.92 -12.80 -7.11
N ASN A 174 -3.57 -11.92 -6.35
CA ASN A 174 -4.98 -12.07 -5.97
C ASN A 174 -5.76 -10.80 -6.33
N PRO A 175 -7.07 -10.93 -6.63
CA PRO A 175 -7.91 -9.75 -6.75
C PRO A 175 -7.83 -8.91 -5.48
N LEU A 176 -7.44 -7.65 -5.64
CA LEU A 176 -7.24 -6.71 -4.54
C LEU A 176 -8.42 -6.66 -3.58
N ILE A 177 -9.63 -6.72 -4.12
CA ILE A 177 -10.86 -6.71 -3.34
C ILE A 177 -10.91 -7.88 -2.34
N HIS A 178 -10.51 -9.08 -2.74
CA HIS A 178 -10.49 -10.25 -1.86
C HIS A 178 -9.43 -10.13 -0.76
N ILE A 179 -8.29 -9.49 -1.06
CA ILE A 179 -7.27 -9.22 -0.05
C ILE A 179 -7.83 -8.29 1.02
N LEU A 180 -8.45 -7.19 0.61
CA LEU A 180 -9.04 -6.22 1.54
C LEU A 180 -10.22 -6.79 2.32
N GLU A 181 -11.05 -7.63 1.71
CA GLU A 181 -12.11 -8.36 2.42
C GLU A 181 -11.54 -9.25 3.53
N LYS A 182 -10.50 -10.03 3.23
CA LYS A 182 -9.82 -10.87 4.23
C LYS A 182 -9.21 -10.03 5.34
N ILE A 183 -8.57 -8.91 5.02
CA ILE A 183 -8.03 -7.98 6.00
C ILE A 183 -9.14 -7.43 6.90
N ASP A 184 -10.23 -6.94 6.32
CA ASP A 184 -11.35 -6.39 7.08
C ASP A 184 -12.05 -7.45 7.95
N GLN A 185 -12.14 -8.70 7.47
CA GLN A 185 -12.63 -9.84 8.27
C GLN A 185 -11.70 -10.13 9.45
N ALA A 186 -10.38 -10.18 9.22
CA ALA A 186 -9.38 -10.42 10.26
C ALA A 186 -9.40 -9.31 11.32
N LYS A 187 -9.49 -8.05 10.90
CA LYS A 187 -9.62 -6.88 11.81
C LYS A 187 -10.88 -6.96 12.69
N ARG A 188 -12.01 -7.38 12.13
CA ARG A 188 -13.27 -7.55 12.88
C ARG A 188 -13.21 -8.70 13.88
N ALA A 189 -12.53 -9.77 13.52
CA ALA A 189 -12.37 -10.94 14.39
C ALA A 189 -11.36 -10.72 15.53
N GLY A 190 -10.57 -9.64 15.47
CA GLY A 190 -9.48 -9.39 16.43
C GLY A 190 -8.36 -10.41 16.35
N LEU A 191 -8.24 -11.09 15.20
CA LEU A 191 -7.26 -12.14 14.98
C LEU A 191 -5.98 -11.54 14.39
N SER A 192 -4.87 -11.75 15.09
CA SER A 192 -3.57 -11.85 14.46
C SER A 192 -3.53 -13.20 13.73
N LEU A 193 -3.42 -13.21 12.43
CA LEU A 193 -3.28 -14.44 11.65
C LEU A 193 -1.82 -14.84 11.49
#